data_2a425c1d2c05df70be9b8cafabd888d2
#
_entry.id   2a425c1d2c05df70be9b8cafabd888d2
#
_cell.length_a   1.000
_cell.length_b   1.000
_cell.length_c   1.000
_cell.angle_alpha   90.00
_cell.angle_beta   90.00
_cell.angle_gamma   90.00
#
_symmetry.space_group_name_H-M   'P 1'
#
loop_
_entity.id
_entity.type
_entity.pdbx_description
1 polymer ?
#
loop_
_entity_poly.entity_id
_entity_poly.type
_entity_poly.pdbx_seq_one_letter_code
_entity_poly.pdbx_strand_id
1 'polypeptide(L)'
;MAIDLQEVTRQVARHLDRAQLVAWAQELIQIDTTNPPGNEAPAVAWLEERLEALGFTHLRRHEPAPRRVSLTGDWGGSDGPTLIWNGHLDVVPAGDPTAWRFPPFAAHLHEGRIWGRGAADMKGAFASLLAAIDALQRAGIRLRGRLHLQAVADEEMLGMLGTKVLVEEALGEPAGVRADAAICGEPTGLRPMVAARGLLWAQITTVGRSAHASTPHLGVNAITKMAGVIEALEALPFTAHHPLLGPPTLTVATIQGGEKANMVPDRCRITLDRRLVPGETVEGARQELEGVLARLGDEAAVDARLEVLEAAEPSEIPAETPMVQVVQAARAALGLEPVAPGGFPGGTDARFLIRQLGVPTVILGPGDLAQAHTTNESVAVEELEEGALLYAVILAAFLKPE
;
A
#
# COMPACT_ATOMS: atom_id res chain seq x y z
N MET A 1 -18.03 -5.41 31.48
CA MET A 1 -16.87 -4.84 32.23
C MET A 1 -15.94 -4.20 31.22
N ALA A 2 -15.29 -3.05 31.54
CA ALA A 2 -14.25 -2.50 30.70
C ALA A 2 -13.05 -3.46 30.67
N ILE A 3 -12.47 -3.68 29.50
CA ILE A 3 -11.31 -4.56 29.31
C ILE A 3 -10.09 -3.86 29.92
N ASP A 4 -9.36 -4.56 30.78
CA ASP A 4 -8.04 -4.09 31.24
C ASP A 4 -6.98 -4.42 30.17
N LEU A 5 -6.69 -3.45 29.30
CA LEU A 5 -5.73 -3.61 28.21
C LEU A 5 -4.31 -3.86 28.73
N GLN A 6 -3.95 -3.38 29.92
CA GLN A 6 -2.63 -3.66 30.50
C GLN A 6 -2.52 -5.13 30.93
N GLU A 7 -3.62 -5.73 31.45
CA GLU A 7 -3.63 -7.16 31.74
C GLU A 7 -3.54 -7.99 30.46
N VAL A 8 -4.31 -7.64 29.41
CA VAL A 8 -4.18 -8.27 28.09
C VAL A 8 -2.73 -8.20 27.59
N THR A 9 -2.13 -7.01 27.65
CA THR A 9 -0.72 -6.81 27.24
C THR A 9 0.22 -7.74 27.99
N ARG A 10 0.09 -7.83 29.32
CA ARG A 10 0.94 -8.73 30.14
C ARG A 10 0.77 -10.20 29.78
N GLN A 11 -0.48 -10.62 29.53
CA GLN A 11 -0.78 -12.01 29.18
C GLN A 11 -0.22 -12.36 27.80
N VAL A 12 -0.47 -11.51 26.80
CA VAL A 12 0.01 -11.74 25.42
C VAL A 12 1.53 -11.73 25.38
N ALA A 13 2.19 -10.77 26.06
CA ALA A 13 3.65 -10.69 26.09
C ALA A 13 4.33 -11.95 26.68
N ARG A 14 3.68 -12.63 27.64
CA ARG A 14 4.18 -13.89 28.21
C ARG A 14 4.08 -15.08 27.26
N HIS A 15 3.17 -15.00 26.29
CA HIS A 15 2.86 -16.08 25.36
C HIS A 15 3.37 -15.84 23.94
N LEU A 16 3.91 -14.65 23.65
CA LEU A 16 4.49 -14.33 22.34
C LEU A 16 5.75 -15.17 22.12
N ASP A 17 5.72 -15.98 21.07
CA ASP A 17 6.85 -16.80 20.66
C ASP A 17 7.70 -16.06 19.62
N ARG A 18 8.76 -15.40 20.10
CA ARG A 18 9.70 -14.65 19.24
C ARG A 18 10.34 -15.51 18.17
N ALA A 19 10.70 -16.74 18.52
CA ALA A 19 11.37 -17.63 17.56
C ALA A 19 10.42 -18.01 16.41
N GLN A 20 9.16 -18.27 16.74
CA GLN A 20 8.12 -18.57 15.75
C GLN A 20 7.79 -17.35 14.88
N LEU A 21 7.70 -16.15 15.46
CA LEU A 21 7.51 -14.90 14.72
C LEU A 21 8.62 -14.70 13.68
N VAL A 22 9.88 -14.84 14.10
CA VAL A 22 11.05 -14.72 13.20
C VAL A 22 11.00 -15.79 12.10
N ALA A 23 10.68 -17.03 12.45
CA ALA A 23 10.59 -18.12 11.48
C ALA A 23 9.50 -17.84 10.43
N TRP A 24 8.31 -17.41 10.84
CA TRP A 24 7.23 -17.07 9.91
C TRP A 24 7.58 -15.88 8.99
N ALA A 25 8.24 -14.86 9.54
CA ALA A 25 8.71 -13.74 8.73
C ALA A 25 9.74 -14.21 7.69
N GLN A 26 10.73 -15.02 8.11
CA GLN A 26 11.75 -15.54 7.20
C GLN A 26 11.15 -16.44 6.11
N GLU A 27 10.27 -17.37 6.48
CA GLU A 27 9.61 -18.30 5.55
C GLU A 27 8.82 -17.54 4.48
N LEU A 28 8.02 -16.53 4.89
CA LEU A 28 7.19 -15.76 3.94
C LEU A 28 8.04 -14.87 3.04
N ILE A 29 9.10 -14.24 3.55
CA ILE A 29 10.02 -13.41 2.76
C ILE A 29 10.79 -14.27 1.73
N GLN A 30 11.10 -15.53 2.05
CA GLN A 30 11.78 -16.45 1.13
C GLN A 30 10.96 -16.83 -0.09
N ILE A 31 9.64 -16.65 -0.04
CA ILE A 31 8.76 -16.91 -1.17
C ILE A 31 8.80 -15.67 -2.09
N ASP A 32 9.36 -15.84 -3.28
CA ASP A 32 9.40 -14.78 -4.30
C ASP A 32 8.01 -14.55 -4.93
N THR A 33 7.43 -13.41 -4.63
CA THR A 33 6.15 -12.95 -5.16
C THR A 33 6.30 -11.63 -5.92
N THR A 34 7.44 -11.48 -6.62
CA THR A 34 7.75 -10.26 -7.40
C THR A 34 6.65 -9.92 -8.40
N ASN A 35 6.18 -8.70 -8.36
CA ASN A 35 5.17 -8.13 -9.24
C ASN A 35 5.72 -6.86 -9.93
N PRO A 36 5.76 -6.76 -11.27
CA PRO A 36 5.36 -7.81 -12.23
C PRO A 36 6.34 -8.99 -12.33
N PRO A 37 5.92 -10.19 -12.81
CA PRO A 37 4.60 -10.52 -13.33
C PRO A 37 3.56 -10.89 -12.26
N GLY A 38 3.95 -11.07 -10.99
CA GLY A 38 3.13 -11.54 -9.88
C GLY A 38 2.92 -13.06 -9.88
N ASN A 39 3.05 -13.66 -8.70
CA ASN A 39 2.76 -15.06 -8.43
C ASN A 39 2.58 -15.26 -6.92
N GLU A 40 1.44 -14.87 -6.40
CA GLU A 40 1.16 -14.93 -4.96
C GLU A 40 0.73 -16.34 -4.51
N ALA A 41 0.39 -17.24 -5.43
CA ALA A 41 -0.11 -18.57 -5.12
C ALA A 41 0.76 -19.38 -4.13
N PRO A 42 2.11 -19.38 -4.19
CA PRO A 42 2.94 -20.05 -3.17
C PRO A 42 2.85 -19.41 -1.78
N ALA A 43 2.78 -18.08 -1.71
CA ALA A 43 2.64 -17.36 -0.44
C ALA A 43 1.24 -17.60 0.16
N VAL A 44 0.20 -17.63 -0.66
CA VAL A 44 -1.16 -18.00 -0.26
C VAL A 44 -1.21 -19.42 0.29
N ALA A 45 -0.58 -20.40 -0.39
CA ALA A 45 -0.55 -21.78 0.09
C ALA A 45 0.17 -21.89 1.46
N TRP A 46 1.29 -21.19 1.63
CA TRP A 46 2.02 -21.10 2.89
C TRP A 46 1.16 -20.50 4.00
N LEU A 47 0.46 -19.40 3.70
CA LEU A 47 -0.38 -18.68 4.66
C LEU A 47 -1.60 -19.51 5.07
N GLU A 48 -2.28 -20.15 4.11
CA GLU A 48 -3.47 -20.96 4.34
C GLU A 48 -3.23 -22.09 5.35
N GLU A 49 -2.11 -22.82 5.24
CA GLU A 49 -1.74 -23.86 6.22
C GLU A 49 -1.61 -23.30 7.66
N ARG A 50 -1.07 -22.08 7.80
CA ARG A 50 -0.89 -21.46 9.12
C ARG A 50 -2.20 -20.91 9.67
N LEU A 51 -3.03 -20.37 8.80
CA LEU A 51 -4.36 -19.91 9.18
C LEU A 51 -5.25 -21.08 9.63
N GLU A 52 -5.22 -22.23 8.92
CA GLU A 52 -5.90 -23.45 9.35
C GLU A 52 -5.43 -23.90 10.74
N ALA A 53 -4.10 -23.93 10.96
CA ALA A 53 -3.51 -24.31 12.25
C ALA A 53 -3.89 -23.34 13.39
N LEU A 54 -4.08 -22.05 13.07
CA LEU A 54 -4.57 -21.01 13.98
C LEU A 54 -6.10 -20.98 14.10
N GLY A 55 -6.82 -21.94 13.52
CA GLY A 55 -8.26 -22.09 13.67
C GLY A 55 -9.08 -21.08 12.88
N PHE A 56 -8.55 -20.52 11.81
CA PHE A 56 -9.36 -19.76 10.87
C PHE A 56 -10.39 -20.66 10.18
N THR A 57 -11.52 -20.07 9.87
CA THR A 57 -12.63 -20.70 9.16
C THR A 57 -12.94 -19.91 7.89
N HIS A 58 -13.80 -20.45 7.02
CA HIS A 58 -14.24 -19.79 5.78
C HIS A 58 -13.07 -19.33 4.90
N LEU A 59 -11.95 -20.10 4.89
CA LEU A 59 -10.84 -19.83 4.01
C LEU A 59 -11.28 -19.93 2.55
N ARG A 60 -11.02 -18.86 1.79
CA ARG A 60 -11.40 -18.79 0.37
C ARG A 60 -10.27 -18.15 -0.44
N ARG A 61 -9.86 -18.83 -1.50
CA ARG A 61 -8.95 -18.29 -2.51
C ARG A 61 -9.73 -17.56 -3.60
N HIS A 62 -9.22 -16.41 -4.02
CA HIS A 62 -9.75 -15.58 -5.09
C HIS A 62 -8.67 -15.45 -6.16
N GLU A 63 -8.91 -15.93 -7.37
CA GLU A 63 -7.93 -15.96 -8.48
C GLU A 63 -8.54 -15.28 -9.73
N PRO A 64 -8.61 -13.94 -9.78
CA PRO A 64 -9.16 -13.22 -10.93
C PRO A 64 -8.31 -13.35 -12.19
N ALA A 65 -7.03 -13.66 -12.07
CA ALA A 65 -6.12 -13.93 -13.16
C ALA A 65 -5.13 -15.05 -12.76
N PRO A 66 -4.55 -15.79 -13.71
CA PRO A 66 -3.65 -16.90 -13.40
C PRO A 66 -2.52 -16.51 -12.46
N ARG A 67 -2.36 -17.22 -11.34
CA ARG A 67 -1.37 -17.02 -10.27
C ARG A 67 -1.53 -15.73 -9.44
N ARG A 68 -2.50 -14.87 -9.74
CA ARG A 68 -2.82 -13.68 -8.96
C ARG A 68 -3.87 -14.07 -7.92
N VAL A 69 -3.39 -14.65 -6.82
CA VAL A 69 -4.25 -15.28 -5.80
C VAL A 69 -4.28 -14.44 -4.55
N SER A 70 -5.48 -14.08 -4.12
CA SER A 70 -5.76 -13.53 -2.79
C SER A 70 -6.40 -14.60 -1.90
N LEU A 71 -6.26 -14.48 -0.59
CA LEU A 71 -6.84 -15.37 0.41
C LEU A 71 -7.65 -14.57 1.41
N THR A 72 -8.86 -15.01 1.69
CA THR A 72 -9.67 -14.49 2.80
C THR A 72 -9.96 -15.58 3.82
N GLY A 73 -10.21 -15.19 5.08
CA GLY A 73 -10.58 -16.11 6.14
C GLY A 73 -11.06 -15.39 7.39
N ASP A 74 -11.81 -16.08 8.23
CA ASP A 74 -12.39 -15.53 9.45
C ASP A 74 -11.79 -16.17 10.70
N TRP A 75 -11.53 -15.38 11.74
CA TRP A 75 -11.08 -15.83 13.04
C TRP A 75 -11.81 -15.11 14.18
N GLY A 76 -12.03 -15.80 15.29
CA GLY A 76 -12.75 -15.28 16.45
C GLY A 76 -14.22 -15.70 16.47
N GLY A 77 -15.06 -14.92 17.14
CA GLY A 77 -16.49 -15.19 17.28
C GLY A 77 -17.36 -14.50 16.23
N SER A 78 -18.68 -14.59 16.40
CA SER A 78 -19.67 -13.98 15.49
C SER A 78 -20.58 -12.96 16.18
N ASP A 79 -20.48 -12.82 17.53
CA ASP A 79 -21.43 -12.06 18.34
C ASP A 79 -20.91 -10.66 18.72
N GLY A 80 -20.00 -10.12 17.94
CA GLY A 80 -19.35 -8.84 18.16
C GLY A 80 -19.07 -8.10 16.87
N PRO A 81 -18.26 -7.03 16.95
CA PRO A 81 -17.86 -6.27 15.76
C PRO A 81 -16.97 -7.10 14.83
N THR A 82 -16.94 -6.69 13.57
CA THR A 82 -16.05 -7.26 12.56
C THR A 82 -14.93 -6.28 12.23
N LEU A 83 -13.69 -6.75 12.29
CA LEU A 83 -12.49 -6.03 11.87
C LEU A 83 -11.93 -6.69 10.61
N ILE A 84 -11.74 -5.93 9.54
CA ILE A 84 -10.91 -6.37 8.41
C ILE A 84 -9.44 -6.10 8.76
N TRP A 85 -8.56 -7.08 8.54
CA TRP A 85 -7.13 -6.84 8.41
C TRP A 85 -6.74 -7.15 6.97
N ASN A 86 -6.26 -6.12 6.27
CA ASN A 86 -5.89 -6.18 4.85
C ASN A 86 -4.39 -6.00 4.72
N GLY A 87 -3.76 -6.79 3.87
CA GLY A 87 -2.35 -6.68 3.55
C GLY A 87 -2.00 -7.44 2.28
N HIS A 88 -0.96 -6.98 1.57
CA HIS A 88 -0.54 -7.58 0.30
C HIS A 88 0.59 -8.60 0.46
N LEU A 89 0.60 -9.56 -0.46
CA LEU A 89 1.61 -10.63 -0.52
C LEU A 89 2.63 -10.42 -1.64
N ASP A 90 2.30 -9.61 -2.65
CA ASP A 90 3.24 -9.26 -3.72
C ASP A 90 4.31 -8.27 -3.23
N VAL A 91 5.39 -8.18 -3.97
CA VAL A 91 6.51 -7.28 -3.68
C VAL A 91 7.06 -6.70 -4.99
N VAL A 92 7.60 -5.49 -4.96
CA VAL A 92 8.28 -4.90 -6.13
C VAL A 92 9.54 -5.69 -6.52
N PRO A 93 10.02 -5.58 -7.77
CA PRO A 93 11.28 -6.20 -8.19
C PRO A 93 12.46 -5.81 -7.29
N ALA A 94 13.31 -6.80 -6.99
CA ALA A 94 14.50 -6.58 -6.16
C ALA A 94 15.60 -5.73 -6.84
N GLY A 95 15.51 -5.54 -8.16
CA GLY A 95 16.55 -4.89 -8.96
C GLY A 95 17.78 -5.76 -9.13
N ASP A 96 18.97 -5.16 -9.15
CA ASP A 96 20.24 -5.87 -9.27
C ASP A 96 20.58 -6.64 -7.99
N PRO A 97 20.57 -7.98 -7.99
CA PRO A 97 20.87 -8.77 -6.78
C PRO A 97 22.31 -8.55 -6.26
N THR A 98 23.23 -8.11 -7.11
CA THR A 98 24.63 -7.88 -6.71
C THR A 98 24.81 -6.61 -5.87
N ALA A 99 23.82 -5.73 -5.87
CA ALA A 99 23.78 -4.53 -5.04
C ALA A 99 23.29 -4.81 -3.61
N TRP A 100 22.74 -6.01 -3.35
CA TRP A 100 22.24 -6.39 -2.04
C TRP A 100 23.37 -6.96 -1.14
N ARG A 101 23.34 -6.56 0.16
CA ARG A 101 24.24 -7.11 1.19
C ARG A 101 24.01 -8.61 1.41
N PHE A 102 22.76 -9.05 1.37
CA PHE A 102 22.30 -10.44 1.42
C PHE A 102 21.36 -10.68 0.25
N PRO A 103 21.27 -11.89 -0.32
CA PRO A 103 20.32 -12.15 -1.41
C PRO A 103 18.90 -11.73 -1.04
N PRO A 104 18.15 -11.04 -1.94
CA PRO A 104 16.90 -10.37 -1.61
C PRO A 104 15.79 -11.28 -1.05
N PHE A 105 15.81 -12.58 -1.37
CA PHE A 105 14.86 -13.57 -0.86
C PHE A 105 15.52 -14.59 0.09
N ALA A 106 16.69 -14.27 0.68
CA ALA A 106 17.30 -15.14 1.69
C ALA A 106 16.69 -14.96 3.08
N ALA A 107 15.97 -13.88 3.33
CA ALA A 107 15.44 -13.52 4.63
C ALA A 107 16.48 -13.60 5.74
N HIS A 108 17.66 -13.03 5.49
CA HIS A 108 18.82 -13.22 6.34
C HIS A 108 18.67 -12.46 7.67
N LEU A 109 18.74 -13.21 8.79
CA LEU A 109 18.74 -12.60 10.13
C LEU A 109 20.14 -12.14 10.49
N HIS A 110 20.33 -10.83 10.64
CA HIS A 110 21.61 -10.24 10.99
C HIS A 110 21.41 -8.98 11.83
N GLU A 111 22.18 -8.85 12.91
CA GLU A 111 22.14 -7.70 13.83
C GLU A 111 20.70 -7.32 14.28
N GLY A 112 19.88 -8.32 14.61
CA GLY A 112 18.52 -8.11 15.10
C GLY A 112 17.52 -7.65 14.00
N ARG A 113 17.88 -7.72 12.72
CA ARG A 113 17.03 -7.39 11.58
C ARG A 113 16.90 -8.56 10.62
N ILE A 114 15.72 -8.70 10.01
CA ILE A 114 15.51 -9.62 8.90
C ILE A 114 15.64 -8.81 7.60
N TRP A 115 16.61 -9.21 6.77
CA TRP A 115 16.95 -8.56 5.51
C TRP A 115 16.34 -9.31 4.35
N GLY A 116 15.59 -8.61 3.51
CA GLY A 116 14.99 -9.20 2.31
C GLY A 116 13.90 -8.31 1.71
N ARG A 117 13.61 -8.49 0.43
CA ARG A 117 12.50 -7.83 -0.24
C ARG A 117 11.17 -8.31 0.36
N GLY A 118 10.29 -7.38 0.71
CA GLY A 118 9.05 -7.66 1.41
C GLY A 118 9.19 -7.75 2.94
N ALA A 119 10.39 -7.55 3.50
CA ALA A 119 10.60 -7.61 4.93
C ALA A 119 9.86 -6.50 5.67
N ALA A 120 9.95 -5.27 5.16
CA ALA A 120 9.20 -4.11 5.66
C ALA A 120 7.86 -3.97 4.95
N ASP A 121 7.81 -4.21 3.63
CA ASP A 121 6.66 -3.97 2.77
C ASP A 121 6.22 -5.24 2.04
N MET A 122 5.17 -6.02 2.57
CA MET A 122 4.72 -5.90 3.97
C MET A 122 4.59 -7.28 4.63
N LYS A 123 5.41 -8.26 4.19
CA LYS A 123 5.34 -9.65 4.69
C LYS A 123 5.64 -9.77 6.18
N GLY A 124 6.48 -8.86 6.72
CA GLY A 124 6.72 -8.78 8.16
C GLY A 124 5.46 -8.50 8.98
N ALA A 125 4.53 -7.71 8.46
CA ALA A 125 3.26 -7.42 9.11
C ALA A 125 2.37 -8.67 9.23
N PHE A 126 2.37 -9.57 8.23
CA PHE A 126 1.69 -10.86 8.32
C PHE A 126 2.25 -11.73 9.45
N ALA A 127 3.58 -11.82 9.56
CA ALA A 127 4.20 -12.58 10.64
C ALA A 127 3.81 -12.02 12.02
N SER A 128 3.76 -10.69 12.16
CA SER A 128 3.30 -10.02 13.38
C SER A 128 1.83 -10.34 13.68
N LEU A 129 0.94 -10.34 12.67
CA LEU A 129 -0.46 -10.69 12.86
C LEU A 129 -0.64 -12.15 13.28
N LEU A 130 0.03 -13.09 12.62
CA LEU A 130 -0.02 -14.51 12.97
C LEU A 130 0.46 -14.74 14.40
N ALA A 131 1.57 -14.10 14.80
CA ALA A 131 2.11 -14.20 16.16
C ALA A 131 1.19 -13.55 17.20
N ALA A 132 0.48 -12.48 16.86
CA ALA A 132 -0.53 -11.86 17.70
C ALA A 132 -1.69 -12.84 18.01
N ILE A 133 -2.18 -13.53 16.97
CA ILE A 133 -3.27 -14.49 17.08
C ILE A 133 -2.83 -15.71 17.89
N ASP A 134 -1.65 -16.27 17.61
CA ASP A 134 -1.09 -17.39 18.38
C ASP A 134 -0.95 -17.03 19.87
N ALA A 135 -0.41 -15.85 20.17
CA ALA A 135 -0.25 -15.38 21.54
C ALA A 135 -1.58 -15.19 22.27
N LEU A 136 -2.62 -14.68 21.60
CA LEU A 136 -3.97 -14.58 22.17
C LEU A 136 -4.54 -15.98 22.49
N GLN A 137 -4.37 -16.94 21.60
CA GLN A 137 -4.84 -18.30 21.80
C GLN A 137 -4.12 -18.99 22.97
N ARG A 138 -2.78 -18.88 23.03
CA ARG A 138 -1.98 -19.43 24.14
C ARG A 138 -2.28 -18.77 25.47
N ALA A 139 -2.68 -17.47 25.45
CA ALA A 139 -3.15 -16.76 26.63
C ALA A 139 -4.58 -17.16 27.04
N GLY A 140 -5.28 -17.96 26.25
CA GLY A 140 -6.67 -18.37 26.49
C GLY A 140 -7.68 -17.24 26.28
N ILE A 141 -7.30 -16.17 25.56
CA ILE A 141 -8.18 -15.03 25.27
C ILE A 141 -9.00 -15.35 24.03
N ARG A 142 -10.31 -15.58 24.23
CA ARG A 142 -11.29 -15.76 23.16
C ARG A 142 -11.99 -14.45 22.88
N LEU A 143 -12.27 -14.16 21.60
CA LEU A 143 -12.89 -12.91 21.17
C LEU A 143 -14.31 -13.14 20.65
N ARG A 144 -15.23 -12.25 21.02
CA ARG A 144 -16.64 -12.30 20.61
C ARG A 144 -16.83 -11.82 19.16
N GLY A 145 -16.06 -10.81 18.76
CA GLY A 145 -16.07 -10.28 17.40
C GLY A 145 -15.22 -11.10 16.46
N ARG A 146 -15.27 -10.73 15.19
CA ARG A 146 -14.64 -11.44 14.07
C ARG A 146 -13.51 -10.63 13.46
N LEU A 147 -12.36 -11.24 13.31
CA LEU A 147 -11.31 -10.79 12.39
C LEU A 147 -11.58 -11.41 11.02
N HIS A 148 -11.72 -10.58 10.00
CA HIS A 148 -11.76 -10.97 8.59
C HIS A 148 -10.42 -10.62 7.93
N LEU A 149 -9.58 -11.62 7.68
CA LEU A 149 -8.30 -11.46 7.02
C LEU A 149 -8.50 -11.35 5.50
N GLN A 150 -7.80 -10.40 4.89
CA GLN A 150 -7.65 -10.24 3.45
C GLN A 150 -6.15 -10.19 3.13
N ALA A 151 -5.57 -11.32 2.71
CA ALA A 151 -4.23 -11.40 2.19
C ALA A 151 -4.30 -11.29 0.67
N VAL A 152 -3.88 -10.15 0.12
CA VAL A 152 -4.20 -9.79 -1.26
C VAL A 152 -3.01 -9.83 -2.19
N ALA A 153 -3.29 -10.00 -3.47
CA ALA A 153 -2.37 -9.83 -4.58
C ALA A 153 -2.42 -8.39 -5.10
N ASP A 154 -1.41 -7.99 -5.90
CA ASP A 154 -1.48 -6.87 -6.83
C ASP A 154 -1.47 -5.46 -6.22
N GLU A 155 -1.18 -5.30 -4.94
CA GLU A 155 -1.14 -3.96 -4.33
C GLU A 155 -0.09 -3.07 -5.01
N GLU A 156 1.10 -3.60 -5.26
CA GLU A 156 2.24 -2.93 -5.89
C GLU A 156 1.97 -2.48 -7.35
N MET A 157 0.87 -2.97 -7.93
CA MET A 157 0.31 -2.55 -9.22
C MET A 157 -1.13 -2.04 -9.06
N LEU A 158 -1.36 -1.27 -7.97
CA LEU A 158 -2.61 -0.59 -7.64
C LEU A 158 -3.78 -1.50 -7.21
N GLY A 159 -3.57 -2.75 -6.81
CA GLY A 159 -4.57 -3.61 -6.18
C GLY A 159 -5.80 -3.95 -7.02
N MET A 160 -5.70 -3.81 -8.34
CA MET A 160 -6.84 -3.99 -9.24
C MET A 160 -7.29 -5.45 -9.34
N LEU A 161 -6.37 -6.40 -9.12
CA LEU A 161 -6.63 -7.85 -9.08
C LEU A 161 -6.68 -8.39 -7.64
N GLY A 162 -6.47 -7.53 -6.64
CA GLY A 162 -6.45 -7.86 -5.22
C GLY A 162 -7.67 -7.29 -4.48
N THR A 163 -7.44 -6.31 -3.63
CA THR A 163 -8.46 -5.71 -2.75
C THR A 163 -9.67 -5.19 -3.52
N LYS A 164 -9.49 -4.63 -4.73
CA LYS A 164 -10.62 -4.19 -5.54
C LYS A 164 -11.59 -5.34 -5.85
N VAL A 165 -11.08 -6.49 -6.25
CA VAL A 165 -11.91 -7.68 -6.55
C VAL A 165 -12.69 -8.11 -5.30
N LEU A 166 -12.02 -8.19 -4.14
CA LEU A 166 -12.68 -8.55 -2.88
C LEU A 166 -13.79 -7.58 -2.49
N VAL A 167 -13.57 -6.29 -2.72
CA VAL A 167 -14.57 -5.25 -2.45
C VAL A 167 -15.75 -5.36 -3.42
N GLU A 168 -15.51 -5.58 -4.71
CA GLU A 168 -16.56 -5.77 -5.72
C GLU A 168 -17.39 -7.03 -5.45
N GLU A 169 -16.75 -8.14 -5.04
CA GLU A 169 -17.46 -9.35 -4.60
C GLU A 169 -18.32 -9.08 -3.36
N ALA A 170 -17.78 -8.37 -2.36
CA ALA A 170 -18.52 -8.02 -1.15
C ALA A 170 -19.75 -7.14 -1.43
N LEU A 171 -19.65 -6.22 -2.39
CA LEU A 171 -20.78 -5.38 -2.82
C LEU A 171 -21.81 -6.15 -3.64
N GLY A 172 -21.39 -7.19 -4.36
CA GLY A 172 -22.26 -8.04 -5.21
C GLY A 172 -23.06 -9.08 -4.43
N GLU A 173 -22.64 -9.44 -3.20
CA GLU A 173 -23.33 -10.44 -2.38
C GLU A 173 -24.26 -9.80 -1.34
N PRO A 174 -25.52 -10.27 -1.19
CA PRO A 174 -26.44 -9.75 -0.17
C PRO A 174 -25.93 -9.93 1.27
N ALA A 175 -25.03 -10.88 1.48
CA ALA A 175 -24.38 -11.19 2.77
C ALA A 175 -22.87 -10.81 2.74
N GLY A 176 -22.45 -9.90 1.87
CA GLY A 176 -21.07 -9.47 1.76
C GLY A 176 -20.49 -9.04 3.12
N VAL A 177 -19.17 -9.10 3.27
CA VAL A 177 -18.49 -8.79 4.53
C VAL A 177 -18.81 -7.36 4.95
N ARG A 178 -19.64 -7.22 5.98
CA ARG A 178 -19.84 -5.94 6.66
C ARG A 178 -18.82 -5.86 7.78
N ALA A 179 -17.99 -4.84 7.75
CA ALA A 179 -17.00 -4.58 8.77
C ALA A 179 -17.25 -3.22 9.43
N ASP A 180 -16.95 -3.15 10.73
CA ASP A 180 -17.10 -1.93 11.51
C ASP A 180 -15.85 -1.05 11.44
N ALA A 181 -14.69 -1.66 11.17
CA ALA A 181 -13.42 -0.99 10.92
C ALA A 181 -12.45 -1.89 10.13
N ALA A 182 -11.34 -1.30 9.68
CA ALA A 182 -10.25 -2.05 9.07
C ALA A 182 -8.88 -1.53 9.50
N ILE A 183 -7.88 -2.42 9.38
CA ILE A 183 -6.45 -2.10 9.40
C ILE A 183 -5.88 -2.49 8.04
N CYS A 184 -5.11 -1.59 7.41
CA CYS A 184 -4.23 -1.89 6.29
C CYS A 184 -2.80 -1.97 6.82
N GLY A 185 -2.16 -3.12 6.68
CA GLY A 185 -0.94 -3.50 7.44
C GLY A 185 0.38 -2.93 6.90
N GLU A 186 0.37 -1.78 6.24
CA GLU A 186 1.52 -1.11 5.63
C GLU A 186 2.60 -0.66 6.63
N PRO A 187 3.86 -0.50 6.18
CA PRO A 187 4.97 -0.11 7.05
C PRO A 187 4.87 1.36 7.51
N THR A 188 4.39 1.58 8.71
CA THR A 188 4.15 2.90 9.31
C THR A 188 4.99 3.17 10.55
N GLY A 189 5.93 2.28 10.92
CA GLY A 189 6.61 2.32 12.21
C GLY A 189 5.62 2.24 13.37
N LEU A 190 4.54 1.47 13.22
CA LEU A 190 3.45 1.31 14.19
C LEU A 190 2.73 2.62 14.55
N ARG A 191 2.89 3.67 13.74
CA ARG A 191 2.15 4.91 13.86
C ARG A 191 0.83 4.79 13.10
N PRO A 192 -0.34 5.09 13.70
CA PRO A 192 -1.60 5.09 12.96
C PRO A 192 -1.58 6.19 11.89
N MET A 193 -1.80 5.83 10.63
CA MET A 193 -2.00 6.78 9.53
C MET A 193 -3.48 6.80 9.17
N VAL A 194 -4.01 8.01 8.97
CA VAL A 194 -5.45 8.25 8.73
C VAL A 194 -5.72 8.85 7.37
N ALA A 195 -4.69 9.18 6.61
CA ALA A 195 -4.77 9.70 5.25
C ALA A 195 -3.69 9.07 4.38
N ALA A 196 -3.98 8.86 3.10
CA ALA A 196 -3.03 8.36 2.10
C ALA A 196 -3.16 9.15 0.80
N ARG A 197 -2.03 9.31 0.10
CA ARG A 197 -2.02 9.97 -1.20
C ARG A 197 -2.68 9.11 -2.26
N GLY A 198 -3.33 9.79 -3.23
CA GLY A 198 -3.62 9.21 -4.53
C GLY A 198 -2.48 9.43 -5.51
N LEU A 199 -2.63 8.89 -6.69
CA LEU A 199 -1.69 9.10 -7.79
C LEU A 199 -2.40 9.16 -9.16
N LEU A 200 -1.78 9.84 -10.08
CA LEU A 200 -2.10 9.81 -11.51
C LEU A 200 -0.78 9.72 -12.27
N TRP A 201 -0.49 8.57 -12.84
CA TRP A 201 0.61 8.39 -13.80
C TRP A 201 0.08 8.62 -15.19
N ALA A 202 0.71 9.52 -15.90
CA ALA A 202 0.29 9.87 -17.24
C ALA A 202 1.47 9.97 -18.19
N GLN A 203 1.17 9.78 -19.48
CA GLN A 203 2.08 10.01 -20.57
C GLN A 203 1.57 11.21 -21.38
N ILE A 204 2.45 12.14 -21.69
CA ILE A 204 2.17 13.21 -22.65
C ILE A 204 3.06 13.01 -23.86
N THR A 205 2.45 13.07 -25.04
CA THR A 205 3.14 12.97 -26.32
C THR A 205 2.92 14.23 -27.12
N THR A 206 3.99 14.93 -27.49
CA THR A 206 3.93 16.02 -28.49
C THR A 206 4.17 15.47 -29.88
N VAL A 207 3.41 15.97 -30.84
CA VAL A 207 3.50 15.62 -32.25
C VAL A 207 4.04 16.80 -33.03
N GLY A 208 4.98 16.52 -33.90
CA GLY A 208 5.61 17.47 -34.79
C GLY A 208 5.58 17.02 -36.24
N ARG A 209 6.59 17.47 -37.03
CA ARG A 209 6.79 17.07 -38.42
C ARG A 209 8.26 16.98 -38.72
N SER A 210 8.72 15.80 -39.19
CA SER A 210 10.11 15.59 -39.58
C SER A 210 10.52 16.46 -40.75
N ALA A 211 11.78 16.90 -40.74
CA ALA A 211 12.48 17.58 -41.82
C ALA A 211 13.97 17.36 -41.68
N HIS A 212 14.73 17.70 -42.69
CA HIS A 212 16.20 17.70 -42.60
C HIS A 212 16.64 18.80 -41.61
N ALA A 213 17.59 18.52 -40.75
CA ALA A 213 18.02 19.48 -39.72
C ALA A 213 18.63 20.78 -40.27
N SER A 214 19.13 20.78 -41.54
CA SER A 214 19.60 22.01 -42.22
C SER A 214 18.47 22.92 -42.74
N THR A 215 17.22 22.41 -42.77
CA THR A 215 16.02 23.15 -43.19
C THR A 215 14.93 23.03 -42.14
N PRO A 216 15.19 23.42 -40.87
CA PRO A 216 14.29 23.14 -39.76
C PRO A 216 12.93 23.85 -39.88
N HIS A 217 12.86 24.95 -40.64
CA HIS A 217 11.63 25.70 -40.89
C HIS A 217 10.58 24.93 -41.72
N LEU A 218 10.98 23.82 -42.37
CA LEU A 218 10.07 22.91 -43.08
C LEU A 218 9.47 21.83 -42.14
N GLY A 219 10.01 21.71 -40.92
CA GLY A 219 9.56 20.77 -39.90
C GLY A 219 8.82 21.45 -38.75
N VAL A 220 8.40 20.63 -37.77
CA VAL A 220 7.92 21.06 -36.44
C VAL A 220 8.65 20.20 -35.42
N ASN A 221 9.47 20.81 -34.59
CA ASN A 221 10.29 20.09 -33.63
C ASN A 221 9.48 19.71 -32.38
N ALA A 222 9.14 18.43 -32.24
CA ALA A 222 8.36 17.91 -31.11
C ALA A 222 9.11 18.04 -29.76
N ILE A 223 10.46 17.95 -29.75
CA ILE A 223 11.26 18.15 -28.53
C ILE A 223 11.13 19.59 -28.03
N THR A 224 11.23 20.57 -28.92
CA THR A 224 11.06 21.98 -28.56
C THR A 224 9.64 22.27 -28.04
N LYS A 225 8.61 21.63 -28.63
CA LYS A 225 7.22 21.72 -28.12
C LYS A 225 7.09 21.08 -26.76
N MET A 226 7.73 19.94 -26.54
CA MET A 226 7.72 19.27 -25.23
C MET A 226 8.41 20.09 -24.14
N ALA A 227 9.47 20.83 -24.45
CA ALA A 227 10.11 21.73 -23.49
C ALA A 227 9.12 22.77 -22.94
N GLY A 228 8.27 23.36 -23.82
CA GLY A 228 7.21 24.27 -23.38
C GLY A 228 6.12 23.57 -22.54
N VAL A 229 5.82 22.31 -22.82
CA VAL A 229 4.88 21.51 -21.99
C VAL A 229 5.48 21.30 -20.60
N ILE A 230 6.75 20.89 -20.50
CA ILE A 230 7.43 20.67 -19.22
C ILE A 230 7.44 21.96 -18.39
N GLU A 231 7.84 23.09 -18.99
CA GLU A 231 7.86 24.39 -18.32
C GLU A 231 6.47 24.77 -17.77
N ALA A 232 5.42 24.55 -18.55
CA ALA A 232 4.05 24.85 -18.11
C ALA A 232 3.56 23.91 -16.99
N LEU A 233 3.98 22.63 -16.99
CA LEU A 233 3.66 21.66 -15.94
C LEU A 233 4.41 21.99 -14.64
N GLU A 234 5.68 22.38 -14.71
CA GLU A 234 6.47 22.78 -13.53
C GLU A 234 5.96 24.11 -12.92
N ALA A 235 5.37 24.98 -13.73
CA ALA A 235 4.76 26.22 -13.29
C ALA A 235 3.33 26.05 -12.75
N LEU A 236 2.76 24.84 -12.75
CA LEU A 236 1.39 24.57 -12.33
C LEU A 236 1.20 24.89 -10.83
N PRO A 237 0.32 25.84 -10.47
CA PRO A 237 0.14 26.20 -9.08
C PRO A 237 -0.75 25.17 -8.37
N PHE A 238 -0.24 24.53 -7.34
CA PHE A 238 -1.05 23.69 -6.44
C PHE A 238 -1.59 24.54 -5.30
N THR A 239 -2.91 24.68 -5.23
CA THR A 239 -3.58 25.42 -4.14
C THR A 239 -4.04 24.51 -3.02
N ALA A 240 -4.21 23.21 -3.29
CA ALA A 240 -4.55 22.22 -2.28
C ALA A 240 -3.38 22.03 -1.30
N HIS A 241 -3.72 21.87 -0.02
CA HIS A 241 -2.76 21.56 1.04
C HIS A 241 -3.44 20.71 2.10
N HIS A 242 -2.95 19.50 2.31
CA HIS A 242 -3.48 18.60 3.33
C HIS A 242 -2.65 18.72 4.62
N PRO A 243 -3.28 18.83 5.82
CA PRO A 243 -2.55 19.04 7.07
C PRO A 243 -1.49 17.99 7.39
N LEU A 244 -1.75 16.71 7.01
CA LEU A 244 -0.87 15.58 7.30
C LEU A 244 0.06 15.21 6.13
N LEU A 245 -0.30 15.57 4.89
CA LEU A 245 0.42 15.14 3.68
C LEU A 245 1.12 16.31 2.95
N GLY A 246 0.84 17.56 3.37
CA GLY A 246 1.34 18.73 2.65
C GLY A 246 0.64 18.97 1.30
N PRO A 247 1.29 19.66 0.36
CA PRO A 247 0.74 19.92 -0.96
C PRO A 247 0.78 18.67 -1.86
N PRO A 248 -0.02 18.63 -2.93
CA PRO A 248 0.16 17.68 -4.02
C PRO A 248 1.52 17.91 -4.71
N THR A 249 1.95 16.92 -5.51
CA THR A 249 3.21 17.02 -6.26
C THR A 249 3.05 16.56 -7.69
N LEU A 250 3.90 17.07 -8.59
CA LEU A 250 4.03 16.61 -9.96
C LEU A 250 5.53 16.46 -10.29
N THR A 251 5.89 15.31 -10.87
CA THR A 251 7.26 15.03 -11.28
C THR A 251 7.24 14.51 -12.72
N VAL A 252 8.00 15.14 -13.61
CA VAL A 252 8.29 14.56 -14.93
C VAL A 252 9.37 13.51 -14.74
N ALA A 253 9.00 12.23 -14.90
CA ALA A 253 9.84 11.09 -14.54
C ALA A 253 10.75 10.61 -15.69
N THR A 254 10.25 10.64 -16.94
CA THR A 254 11.02 10.23 -18.12
C THR A 254 10.80 11.16 -19.30
N ILE A 255 11.78 11.21 -20.22
CA ILE A 255 11.65 11.89 -21.50
C ILE A 255 12.32 11.07 -22.60
N GLN A 256 11.65 10.94 -23.75
CA GLN A 256 12.17 10.27 -24.94
C GLN A 256 11.74 11.05 -26.20
N GLY A 257 12.69 11.34 -27.09
CA GLY A 257 12.38 12.03 -28.33
C GLY A 257 13.57 12.11 -29.30
N GLY A 258 13.25 12.13 -30.61
CA GLY A 258 14.24 12.16 -31.67
C GLY A 258 14.89 10.81 -31.95
N GLU A 259 15.37 10.64 -33.19
CA GLU A 259 16.03 9.41 -33.66
C GLU A 259 17.49 9.66 -34.08
N LYS A 260 17.77 10.79 -34.74
CA LYS A 260 19.07 11.10 -35.28
C LYS A 260 19.33 12.62 -35.33
N ALA A 261 20.57 13.05 -35.10
CA ALA A 261 20.94 14.45 -34.98
C ALA A 261 20.68 15.29 -36.25
N ASN A 262 20.60 14.67 -37.44
CA ASN A 262 20.34 15.36 -38.69
C ASN A 262 18.86 15.39 -39.12
N MET A 263 17.94 15.08 -38.21
CA MET A 263 16.49 15.09 -38.42
C MET A 263 15.79 15.99 -37.38
N VAL A 264 14.79 16.75 -37.82
CA VAL A 264 13.85 17.43 -36.90
C VAL A 264 12.94 16.36 -36.28
N PRO A 265 12.88 16.24 -34.93
CA PRO A 265 12.05 15.24 -34.29
C PRO A 265 10.55 15.51 -34.50
N ASP A 266 9.80 14.48 -34.89
CA ASP A 266 8.36 14.56 -35.10
C ASP A 266 7.56 14.01 -33.91
N ARG A 267 8.24 13.45 -32.91
CA ARG A 267 7.62 12.94 -31.69
C ARG A 267 8.53 13.13 -30.49
N CYS A 268 7.96 13.56 -29.36
CA CYS A 268 8.58 13.52 -28.05
C CYS A 268 7.55 13.08 -27.02
N ARG A 269 7.97 12.30 -26.05
CA ARG A 269 7.13 11.70 -25.02
C ARG A 269 7.74 11.93 -23.65
N ILE A 270 6.91 12.26 -22.68
CA ILE A 270 7.26 12.25 -21.26
C ILE A 270 6.30 11.33 -20.50
N THR A 271 6.76 10.78 -19.37
CA THR A 271 5.87 10.25 -18.34
C THR A 271 5.97 11.12 -17.10
N LEU A 272 4.86 11.25 -16.38
CA LEU A 272 4.77 12.03 -15.16
C LEU A 272 4.06 11.27 -14.04
N ASP A 273 4.41 11.60 -12.80
CA ASP A 273 3.78 11.18 -11.56
C ASP A 273 3.16 12.40 -10.88
N ARG A 274 1.83 12.45 -10.81
CA ARG A 274 1.03 13.45 -10.12
C ARG A 274 0.47 12.84 -8.84
N ARG A 275 0.99 13.23 -7.67
CA ARG A 275 0.49 12.77 -6.37
C ARG A 275 -0.63 13.67 -5.90
N LEU A 276 -1.76 13.05 -5.54
CA LEU A 276 -2.96 13.70 -5.06
C LEU A 276 -3.04 13.66 -3.54
N VAL A 277 -3.73 14.64 -2.96
CA VAL A 277 -4.08 14.64 -1.53
C VAL A 277 -5.60 14.56 -1.35
N PRO A 278 -6.10 14.10 -0.20
CA PRO A 278 -7.54 14.16 0.09
C PRO A 278 -8.13 15.55 -0.18
N GLY A 279 -9.29 15.58 -0.80
CA GLY A 279 -9.89 16.80 -1.36
C GLY A 279 -9.69 16.98 -2.87
N GLU A 280 -8.68 16.32 -3.46
CA GLU A 280 -8.52 16.21 -4.91
C GLU A 280 -9.14 14.89 -5.42
N THR A 281 -9.32 14.81 -6.74
CA THR A 281 -9.78 13.59 -7.43
C THR A 281 -8.89 13.30 -8.64
N VAL A 282 -8.80 12.06 -9.04
CA VAL A 282 -8.10 11.64 -10.27
C VAL A 282 -8.65 12.40 -11.49
N GLU A 283 -9.96 12.52 -11.59
CA GLU A 283 -10.61 13.23 -12.71
C GLU A 283 -10.26 14.73 -12.70
N GLY A 284 -10.26 15.37 -11.53
CA GLY A 284 -9.85 16.78 -11.40
C GLY A 284 -8.40 16.99 -11.83
N ALA A 285 -7.49 16.14 -11.40
CA ALA A 285 -6.08 16.20 -11.79
C ALA A 285 -5.89 15.95 -13.31
N ARG A 286 -6.66 15.01 -13.89
CA ARG A 286 -6.66 14.79 -15.35
C ARG A 286 -7.07 16.04 -16.11
N GLN A 287 -8.18 16.68 -15.69
CA GLN A 287 -8.69 17.90 -16.29
C GLN A 287 -7.70 19.08 -16.14
N GLU A 288 -7.01 19.16 -14.99
CA GLU A 288 -5.95 20.14 -14.76
C GLU A 288 -4.83 20.02 -15.81
N LEU A 289 -4.32 18.80 -16.04
CA LEU A 289 -3.31 18.52 -17.04
C LEU A 289 -3.80 18.79 -18.47
N GLU A 290 -5.01 18.36 -18.82
CA GLU A 290 -5.63 18.63 -20.12
C GLU A 290 -5.81 20.14 -20.38
N GLY A 291 -6.16 20.90 -19.33
CA GLY A 291 -6.27 22.34 -19.39
C GLY A 291 -4.95 23.04 -19.71
N VAL A 292 -3.82 22.52 -19.18
CA VAL A 292 -2.47 23.00 -19.55
C VAL A 292 -2.20 22.75 -21.03
N LEU A 293 -2.48 21.54 -21.52
CA LEU A 293 -2.23 21.18 -22.91
C LEU A 293 -3.12 21.97 -23.89
N ALA A 294 -4.41 22.16 -23.56
CA ALA A 294 -5.32 22.95 -24.37
C ALA A 294 -4.84 24.39 -24.53
N ARG A 295 -4.44 25.03 -23.42
CA ARG A 295 -3.89 26.40 -23.43
C ARG A 295 -2.64 26.51 -24.32
N LEU A 296 -1.71 25.56 -24.24
CA LEU A 296 -0.52 25.53 -25.07
C LEU A 296 -0.84 25.25 -26.56
N GLY A 297 -1.91 24.50 -26.83
CA GLY A 297 -2.45 24.28 -28.17
C GLY A 297 -2.88 25.60 -28.81
N ASP A 298 -3.62 26.40 -28.08
CA ASP A 298 -4.15 27.70 -28.56
C ASP A 298 -3.05 28.77 -28.68
N GLU A 299 -2.18 28.89 -27.68
CA GLU A 299 -1.17 29.96 -27.59
C GLU A 299 0.11 29.69 -28.41
N ALA A 300 0.56 28.44 -28.44
CA ALA A 300 1.86 28.07 -29.02
C ALA A 300 1.78 27.00 -30.12
N ALA A 301 0.59 26.66 -30.59
CA ALA A 301 0.33 25.60 -31.57
C ALA A 301 1.05 24.27 -31.21
N VAL A 302 0.92 23.85 -29.94
CA VAL A 302 1.44 22.57 -29.46
C VAL A 302 0.39 21.50 -29.69
N ASP A 303 0.62 20.54 -30.59
CA ASP A 303 -0.18 19.31 -30.67
C ASP A 303 0.36 18.33 -29.63
N ALA A 304 -0.36 18.21 -28.53
CA ALA A 304 -0.01 17.33 -27.42
C ALA A 304 -1.21 16.47 -27.00
N ARG A 305 -0.93 15.22 -26.60
CA ARG A 305 -1.94 14.24 -26.18
C ARG A 305 -1.58 13.67 -24.83
N LEU A 306 -2.57 13.65 -23.92
CA LEU A 306 -2.49 13.01 -22.62
C LEU A 306 -3.06 11.58 -22.70
N GLU A 307 -2.37 10.63 -22.10
CA GLU A 307 -2.81 9.27 -21.86
C GLU A 307 -2.61 8.95 -20.38
N VAL A 308 -3.66 8.57 -19.69
CA VAL A 308 -3.55 8.09 -18.31
C VAL A 308 -3.06 6.65 -18.34
N LEU A 309 -1.95 6.39 -17.67
CA LEU A 309 -1.36 5.05 -17.56
C LEU A 309 -1.97 4.31 -16.38
N GLU A 310 -1.95 4.96 -15.19
CA GLU A 310 -2.40 4.41 -13.93
C GLU A 310 -2.99 5.52 -13.07
N ALA A 311 -3.97 5.18 -12.22
CA ALA A 311 -4.56 6.15 -11.31
C ALA A 311 -5.14 5.50 -10.05
N ALA A 312 -5.00 6.20 -8.92
CA ALA A 312 -5.57 5.82 -7.64
C ALA A 312 -6.06 7.08 -6.89
N GLU A 313 -7.29 7.02 -6.39
CA GLU A 313 -7.85 8.09 -5.59
C GLU A 313 -7.15 8.20 -4.23
N PRO A 314 -6.96 9.39 -3.67
CA PRO A 314 -6.53 9.55 -2.29
C PRO A 314 -7.63 9.10 -1.32
N SER A 315 -7.26 8.81 -0.09
CA SER A 315 -8.22 8.41 0.95
C SER A 315 -7.89 9.01 2.29
N GLU A 316 -8.92 9.23 3.12
CA GLU A 316 -8.76 9.65 4.50
C GLU A 316 -9.95 9.22 5.36
N ILE A 317 -9.70 9.14 6.67
CA ILE A 317 -10.71 8.99 7.72
C ILE A 317 -10.48 10.10 8.77
N PRO A 318 -11.52 10.54 9.50
CA PRO A 318 -11.33 11.46 10.62
C PRO A 318 -10.39 10.90 11.68
N ALA A 319 -9.50 11.73 12.21
CA ALA A 319 -8.54 11.34 13.25
C ALA A 319 -9.23 10.89 14.56
N GLU A 320 -10.47 11.31 14.77
CA GLU A 320 -11.34 10.97 15.91
C GLU A 320 -12.10 9.65 15.72
N THR A 321 -11.89 8.95 14.61
CA THR A 321 -12.53 7.67 14.33
C THR A 321 -12.31 6.68 15.48
N PRO A 322 -13.33 5.91 15.92
CA PRO A 322 -13.20 4.99 17.05
C PRO A 322 -12.04 4.01 16.92
N MET A 323 -11.74 3.55 15.70
CA MET A 323 -10.61 2.64 15.47
C MET A 323 -9.26 3.31 15.77
N VAL A 324 -9.10 4.60 15.46
CA VAL A 324 -7.88 5.36 15.82
C VAL A 324 -7.73 5.45 17.34
N GLN A 325 -8.84 5.65 18.07
CA GLN A 325 -8.82 5.68 19.53
C GLN A 325 -8.45 4.31 20.12
N VAL A 326 -8.93 3.21 19.52
CA VAL A 326 -8.54 1.84 19.91
C VAL A 326 -7.03 1.64 19.71
N VAL A 327 -6.48 2.04 18.57
CA VAL A 327 -5.04 1.95 18.30
C VAL A 327 -4.24 2.76 19.33
N GLN A 328 -4.66 3.99 19.63
CA GLN A 328 -3.97 4.84 20.60
C GLN A 328 -4.04 4.25 22.03
N ALA A 329 -5.19 3.69 22.42
CA ALA A 329 -5.33 3.01 23.70
C ALA A 329 -4.44 1.75 23.81
N ALA A 330 -4.35 0.97 22.73
CA ALA A 330 -3.48 -0.20 22.66
C ALA A 330 -1.99 0.20 22.74
N ARG A 331 -1.56 1.25 22.02
CA ARG A 331 -0.20 1.83 22.12
C ARG A 331 0.13 2.26 23.56
N ALA A 332 -0.80 2.96 24.20
CA ALA A 332 -0.62 3.39 25.59
C ALA A 332 -0.52 2.21 26.57
N ALA A 333 -1.31 1.13 26.36
CA ALA A 333 -1.23 -0.08 27.16
C ALA A 333 0.12 -0.82 27.03
N LEU A 334 0.77 -0.70 25.88
CA LEU A 334 2.12 -1.20 25.60
C LEU A 334 3.22 -0.28 26.13
N GLY A 335 2.89 0.93 26.63
CA GLY A 335 3.86 1.91 27.06
C GLY A 335 4.60 2.60 25.92
N LEU A 336 4.08 2.51 24.68
CA LEU A 336 4.65 3.21 23.54
C LEU A 336 4.41 4.72 23.66
N GLU A 337 5.38 5.51 23.22
CA GLU A 337 5.27 6.97 23.25
C GLU A 337 4.00 7.47 22.51
N PRO A 338 3.29 8.45 23.06
CA PRO A 338 2.17 9.08 22.40
C PRO A 338 2.57 9.67 21.04
N VAL A 339 1.82 9.35 20.00
CA VAL A 339 2.05 9.87 18.66
C VAL A 339 0.74 10.31 18.02
N ALA A 340 0.71 11.50 17.46
CA ALA A 340 -0.46 11.94 16.69
C ALA A 340 -0.63 11.09 15.43
N PRO A 341 -1.88 10.82 14.98
CA PRO A 341 -2.11 10.19 13.69
C PRO A 341 -1.37 10.93 12.56
N GLY A 342 -0.90 10.19 11.57
CA GLY A 342 -0.13 10.73 10.45
C GLY A 342 -0.83 10.57 9.10
N GLY A 343 -0.14 11.00 8.04
CA GLY A 343 -0.49 10.74 6.65
C GLY A 343 0.53 9.83 6.00
N PHE A 344 0.06 8.83 5.26
CA PHE A 344 0.89 7.92 4.48
C PHE A 344 1.24 8.56 3.13
N PRO A 345 2.51 8.71 2.78
CA PRO A 345 2.91 9.48 1.59
C PRO A 345 2.71 8.73 0.27
N GLY A 346 2.38 7.43 0.32
CA GLY A 346 2.05 6.56 -0.82
C GLY A 346 0.56 6.36 -1.01
N GLY A 347 0.20 5.60 -2.05
CA GLY A 347 -1.12 4.98 -2.16
C GLY A 347 -1.16 3.70 -1.35
N THR A 348 -2.34 3.24 -0.94
CA THR A 348 -2.54 1.94 -0.28
C THR A 348 -3.91 1.38 -0.65
N ASP A 349 -4.11 0.10 -0.42
CA ASP A 349 -5.40 -0.57 -0.63
C ASP A 349 -6.49 -0.11 0.34
N ALA A 350 -6.14 0.61 1.41
CA ALA A 350 -7.09 1.27 2.30
C ALA A 350 -8.13 2.13 1.56
N ARG A 351 -7.75 2.71 0.39
CA ARG A 351 -8.65 3.51 -0.46
C ARG A 351 -9.90 2.75 -0.90
N PHE A 352 -9.77 1.46 -1.21
CA PHE A 352 -10.91 0.64 -1.62
C PHE A 352 -11.88 0.40 -0.47
N LEU A 353 -11.36 0.08 0.71
CA LEU A 353 -12.16 -0.15 1.92
C LEU A 353 -12.86 1.14 2.36
N ILE A 354 -12.15 2.28 2.35
CA ILE A 354 -12.72 3.57 2.74
C ILE A 354 -13.75 4.07 1.71
N ARG A 355 -13.38 4.10 0.44
CA ARG A 355 -14.18 4.80 -0.58
C ARG A 355 -15.31 3.96 -1.15
N GLN A 356 -15.15 2.64 -1.26
CA GLN A 356 -16.15 1.77 -1.88
C GLN A 356 -17.01 1.05 -0.85
N LEU A 357 -16.42 0.56 0.25
CA LEU A 357 -17.18 -0.09 1.32
C LEU A 357 -17.63 0.86 2.43
N GLY A 358 -17.07 2.08 2.51
CA GLY A 358 -17.34 3.01 3.60
C GLY A 358 -16.78 2.53 4.95
N VAL A 359 -15.82 1.60 4.96
CA VAL A 359 -15.23 1.04 6.17
C VAL A 359 -14.08 1.93 6.64
N PRO A 360 -14.15 2.50 7.86
CA PRO A 360 -13.06 3.30 8.41
C PRO A 360 -11.80 2.44 8.54
N THR A 361 -10.74 2.80 7.81
CA THR A 361 -9.50 2.01 7.72
C THR A 361 -8.31 2.81 8.24
N VAL A 362 -7.63 2.28 9.26
CA VAL A 362 -6.35 2.81 9.75
C VAL A 362 -5.23 2.07 9.03
N ILE A 363 -4.25 2.81 8.51
CA ILE A 363 -3.03 2.22 7.95
C ILE A 363 -2.04 2.08 9.10
N LEU A 364 -1.60 0.84 9.39
CA LEU A 364 -0.82 0.54 10.59
C LEU A 364 -0.07 -0.79 10.44
N GLY A 365 1.24 -0.76 10.47
CA GLY A 365 2.06 -1.96 10.50
C GLY A 365 3.49 -1.69 10.93
N PRO A 366 4.24 -2.75 11.28
CA PRO A 366 5.67 -2.68 11.53
C PRO A 366 6.42 -2.42 10.23
N GLY A 367 7.61 -1.88 10.35
CA GLY A 367 8.46 -1.51 9.23
C GLY A 367 8.43 0.00 8.95
N ASP A 368 9.56 0.48 8.45
CA ASP A 368 9.72 1.88 8.03
C ASP A 368 9.56 1.97 6.52
N LEU A 369 8.61 2.80 6.06
CA LEU A 369 8.38 3.04 4.64
C LEU A 369 9.65 3.50 3.89
N ALA A 370 10.58 4.15 4.58
CA ALA A 370 11.87 4.52 3.99
C ALA A 370 12.73 3.31 3.58
N GLN A 371 12.42 2.12 4.09
CA GLN A 371 13.04 0.86 3.67
C GLN A 371 12.35 0.21 2.47
N ALA A 372 11.04 0.52 2.27
CA ALA A 372 10.26 -0.02 1.15
C ALA A 372 10.89 0.33 -0.19
N HIS A 373 10.82 -0.58 -1.16
CA HIS A 373 11.30 -0.41 -2.53
C HIS A 373 12.82 -0.13 -2.66
N THR A 374 13.58 -0.09 -1.56
CA THR A 374 15.03 0.12 -1.59
C THR A 374 15.82 -1.18 -1.74
N THR A 375 17.07 -1.07 -2.17
CA THR A 375 18.04 -2.16 -2.03
C THR A 375 18.41 -2.30 -0.54
N ASN A 376 18.58 -3.54 -0.06
CA ASN A 376 18.85 -3.83 1.35
C ASN A 376 17.67 -3.53 2.29
N GLU A 377 16.45 -3.65 1.79
CA GLU A 377 15.24 -3.62 2.62
C GLU A 377 15.38 -4.57 3.82
N SER A 378 14.93 -4.11 4.98
CA SER A 378 14.99 -4.90 6.21
C SER A 378 14.00 -4.39 7.25
N VAL A 379 13.58 -5.26 8.16
CA VAL A 379 12.75 -4.90 9.31
C VAL A 379 13.42 -5.36 10.61
N ALA A 380 13.32 -4.57 11.68
CA ALA A 380 13.81 -4.98 12.99
C ALA A 380 12.92 -6.06 13.59
N VAL A 381 13.52 -7.11 14.15
CA VAL A 381 12.77 -8.17 14.87
C VAL A 381 12.00 -7.58 16.04
N GLU A 382 12.58 -6.64 16.75
CA GLU A 382 11.96 -5.92 17.86
C GLU A 382 10.68 -5.18 17.43
N GLU A 383 10.71 -4.56 16.25
CA GLU A 383 9.54 -3.88 15.69
C GLU A 383 8.43 -4.85 15.26
N LEU A 384 8.81 -6.03 14.75
CA LEU A 384 7.84 -7.11 14.49
C LEU A 384 7.18 -7.61 15.77
N GLU A 385 7.95 -7.75 16.88
CA GLU A 385 7.44 -8.12 18.20
C GLU A 385 6.48 -7.06 18.74
N GLU A 386 6.87 -5.79 18.69
CA GLU A 386 5.99 -4.68 19.09
C GLU A 386 4.72 -4.66 18.23
N GLY A 387 4.83 -4.90 16.92
CA GLY A 387 3.70 -5.04 16.00
C GLY A 387 2.76 -6.17 16.38
N ALA A 388 3.31 -7.33 16.73
CA ALA A 388 2.51 -8.48 17.18
C ALA A 388 1.76 -8.19 18.48
N LEU A 389 2.43 -7.60 19.46
CA LEU A 389 1.79 -7.18 20.72
C LEU A 389 0.71 -6.13 20.47
N LEU A 390 0.99 -5.15 19.62
CA LEU A 390 0.05 -4.08 19.28
C LEU A 390 -1.21 -4.64 18.59
N TYR A 391 -1.04 -5.52 17.60
CA TYR A 391 -2.17 -6.18 16.94
C TYR A 391 -2.98 -7.01 17.91
N ALA A 392 -2.36 -7.79 18.80
CA ALA A 392 -3.07 -8.58 19.79
C ALA A 392 -3.92 -7.72 20.72
N VAL A 393 -3.38 -6.61 21.23
CA VAL A 393 -4.10 -5.69 22.10
C VAL A 393 -5.23 -4.96 21.35
N ILE A 394 -5.00 -4.56 20.09
CA ILE A 394 -6.03 -3.98 19.22
C ILE A 394 -7.18 -4.98 18.99
N LEU A 395 -6.85 -6.23 18.64
CA LEU A 395 -7.85 -7.28 18.44
C LEU A 395 -8.69 -7.49 19.69
N ALA A 396 -8.07 -7.59 20.88
CA ALA A 396 -8.78 -7.73 22.13
C ALA A 396 -9.64 -6.49 22.45
N ALA A 397 -9.12 -5.28 22.24
CA ALA A 397 -9.85 -4.04 22.52
C ALA A 397 -11.08 -3.87 21.62
N PHE A 398 -10.93 -4.15 20.32
CA PHE A 398 -11.98 -3.94 19.33
C PHE A 398 -12.97 -5.09 19.28
N LEU A 399 -12.50 -6.34 19.18
CA LEU A 399 -13.35 -7.52 19.03
C LEU A 399 -13.96 -8.01 20.36
N LYS A 400 -13.44 -7.54 21.48
CA LYS A 400 -13.89 -7.77 22.87
C LYS A 400 -13.78 -9.25 23.29
N PRO A 401 -13.13 -9.57 24.41
CA PRO A 401 -13.12 -10.91 24.97
C PRO A 401 -14.54 -11.41 25.33
N GLU A 402 -14.69 -12.76 25.33
CA GLU A 402 -15.89 -13.45 25.78
C GLU A 402 -16.18 -13.22 27.28
#